data_39c411894492dbda2755746b07022612
#
_entry.id   39c411894492dbda2755746b07022612
#
_cell.length_a   1.000
_cell.length_b   1.000
_cell.length_c   1.000
_cell.angle_alpha   90.00
_cell.angle_beta   90.00
_cell.angle_gamma   90.00
#
_symmetry.space_group_name_H-M   'P 1'
#
loop_
_entity.id
_entity.type
_entity.pdbx_description
1 polymer ?
#
loop_
_entity_poly.entity_id
_entity_poly.type
_entity_poly.pdbx_seq_one_letter_code
_entity_poly.pdbx_strand_id
1 'polypeptide(L)' 'MLTPNETHELLKLHEKLDTLTKALHNLNLKAEVFVVDLDEHKTKVDEIKSEILNTLDKINQVWDK' A
#
# COMPACT_ATOMS: atom_id res chain seq x y z
N MET A 1 6.32 12.47 21.59
CA MET A 1 5.36 11.45 22.03
C MET A 1 4.06 11.60 21.26
N LEU A 2 3.55 10.50 20.73
CA LEU A 2 2.32 10.55 19.94
C LEU A 2 1.08 10.65 20.82
N THR A 3 0.09 11.44 20.36
CA THR A 3 -1.21 11.49 21.00
C THR A 3 -1.99 10.20 20.71
N PRO A 4 -3.04 9.87 21.50
CA PRO A 4 -3.89 8.71 21.17
C PRO A 4 -4.50 8.78 19.77
N ASN A 5 -4.87 9.98 19.30
CA ASN A 5 -5.41 10.16 17.95
C ASN A 5 -4.36 9.86 16.88
N GLU A 6 -3.12 10.29 17.08
CA GLU A 6 -2.02 10.01 16.17
C GLU A 6 -1.69 8.52 16.14
N THR A 7 -1.69 7.87 17.30
CA THR A 7 -1.48 6.42 17.38
C THR A 7 -2.56 5.66 16.60
N HIS A 8 -3.81 6.07 16.75
CA HIS A 8 -4.93 5.47 16.03
C HIS A 8 -4.80 5.68 14.52
N GLU A 9 -4.40 6.87 14.11
CA GLU A 9 -4.16 7.19 12.70
C GLU A 9 -3.05 6.32 12.12
N LEU A 10 -1.94 6.15 12.86
CA LEU A 10 -0.84 5.27 12.44
C LEU A 10 -1.31 3.83 12.28
N LEU A 11 -2.12 3.34 13.20
CA LEU A 11 -2.64 1.99 13.13
C LEU A 11 -3.46 1.78 11.86
N LYS A 12 -4.33 2.74 11.53
CA LYS A 12 -5.13 2.68 10.31
C LYS A 12 -4.25 2.72 9.05
N LEU A 13 -3.21 3.55 9.05
CA LEU A 13 -2.29 3.64 7.92
C LEU A 13 -1.51 2.34 7.74
N HIS A 14 -1.08 1.72 8.82
CA HIS A 14 -0.41 0.42 8.76
C HIS A 14 -1.34 -0.68 8.25
N GLU A 15 -2.59 -0.68 8.65
CA GLU A 15 -3.59 -1.63 8.14
C GLU A 15 -3.80 -1.44 6.64
N LYS A 16 -3.89 -0.19 6.18
CA LYS A 16 -4.01 0.12 4.75
C LYS A 16 -2.79 -0.36 3.99
N LEU A 17 -1.59 -0.12 4.52
CA LEU A 17 -0.35 -0.55 3.90
C LEU A 17 -0.29 -2.07 3.76
N ASP A 18 -0.71 -2.80 4.81
CA ASP A 18 -0.76 -4.26 4.78
C ASP A 18 -1.72 -4.76 3.69
N THR A 19 -2.90 -4.14 3.58
CA THR A 19 -3.89 -4.49 2.56
C THR A 19 -3.33 -4.25 1.15
N LEU A 20 -2.65 -3.12 0.94
CA LEU A 20 -2.04 -2.78 -0.35
C LEU A 20 -0.92 -3.76 -0.70
N THR A 21 -0.10 -4.14 0.27
CA THR A 21 0.99 -5.09 0.08
C THR A 21 0.45 -6.46 -0.31
N LYS A 22 -0.61 -6.90 0.34
CA LYS A 22 -1.27 -8.18 0.02
C LYS A 22 -1.89 -8.15 -1.38
N ALA A 23 -2.51 -7.03 -1.76
CA ALA A 23 -3.07 -6.86 -3.10
C ALA A 23 -1.99 -6.96 -4.17
N LEU A 24 -0.83 -6.33 -3.94
CA LEU A 24 0.31 -6.40 -4.85
C LEU A 24 0.83 -7.84 -4.97
N HIS A 25 0.95 -8.54 -3.85
CA HIS A 25 1.38 -9.92 -3.83
C HIS A 25 0.42 -10.82 -4.64
N ASN A 26 -0.88 -10.63 -4.48
CA ASN A 26 -1.89 -11.39 -5.20
C ASN A 26 -1.83 -11.12 -6.71
N LEU A 27 -1.59 -9.88 -7.12
CA LEU A 27 -1.41 -9.54 -8.53
C LEU A 27 -0.19 -10.25 -9.13
N ASN A 28 0.91 -10.28 -8.40
CA ASN A 28 2.12 -10.96 -8.84
C ASN A 28 1.91 -12.48 -8.98
N LEU A 29 1.17 -13.08 -8.05
CA LEU A 29 0.82 -14.50 -8.12
C LEU A 29 -0.03 -14.80 -9.34
N LYS A 30 -1.02 -13.96 -9.64
CA LYS A 30 -1.86 -14.14 -10.82
C LYS A 30 -1.05 -14.04 -12.11
N ALA A 31 -0.09 -13.14 -12.18
CA ALA A 31 0.77 -12.99 -13.34
C ALA A 31 1.65 -14.22 -13.57
N GLU A 32 2.02 -14.93 -12.50
CA GLU A 32 2.81 -16.16 -12.60
C GLU A 32 2.00 -17.37 -13.06
N VAL A 33 0.72 -17.43 -12.68
CA VAL A 33 -0.14 -18.61 -12.90
C VAL A 33 -0.97 -18.46 -14.16
N PHE A 34 -1.42 -17.26 -14.49
CA PHE A 34 -2.31 -17.01 -15.62
C PHE A 34 -1.65 -16.10 -16.65
N VAL A 35 -2.03 -16.30 -17.92
CA VAL A 35 -1.65 -15.35 -18.97
C VAL A 35 -2.51 -14.11 -18.78
N VAL A 36 -1.91 -13.01 -18.33
CA VAL A 36 -2.58 -11.73 -18.14
C VAL A 36 -2.08 -10.72 -19.16
N ASP A 37 -2.91 -9.71 -19.42
CA ASP A 37 -2.51 -8.57 -20.23
C ASP A 37 -1.42 -7.80 -19.47
N LEU A 38 -0.22 -7.74 -20.03
CA LEU A 38 0.93 -7.11 -19.37
C LEU A 38 0.73 -5.63 -19.12
N ASP A 39 0.08 -4.92 -20.04
CA ASP A 39 -0.17 -3.48 -19.88
C ASP A 39 -1.15 -3.21 -18.75
N GLU A 40 -2.23 -3.99 -18.68
CA GLU A 40 -3.20 -3.87 -17.60
C GLU A 40 -2.58 -4.23 -16.25
N HIS A 41 -1.80 -5.31 -16.23
CA HIS A 41 -1.11 -5.75 -15.01
C HIS A 41 -0.15 -4.66 -14.52
N LYS A 42 0.64 -4.08 -15.42
CA LYS A 42 1.58 -3.00 -15.09
C LYS A 42 0.84 -1.79 -14.54
N THR A 43 -0.28 -1.40 -15.15
CA THR A 43 -1.07 -0.27 -14.68
C THR A 43 -1.57 -0.49 -13.24
N LYS A 44 -2.09 -1.68 -12.96
CA LYS A 44 -2.57 -2.01 -11.61
C LYS A 44 -1.44 -2.03 -10.58
N VAL A 45 -0.30 -2.59 -10.95
CA VAL A 45 0.89 -2.61 -10.09
C VAL A 45 1.34 -1.18 -9.79
N ASP A 46 1.41 -0.33 -10.81
CA ASP A 46 1.82 1.07 -10.64
C ASP A 46 0.85 1.84 -9.74
N GLU A 47 -0.45 1.63 -9.87
CA GLU A 47 -1.45 2.24 -9.02
C GLU A 47 -1.28 1.85 -7.55
N ILE A 48 -1.09 0.56 -7.30
CA ILE A 48 -0.89 0.06 -5.94
C ILE A 48 0.41 0.60 -5.36
N LYS A 49 1.50 0.63 -6.13
CA LYS A 49 2.78 1.20 -5.68
C LYS A 49 2.64 2.67 -5.32
N SER A 50 1.92 3.46 -6.13
CA SER A 50 1.66 4.86 -5.82
C SER A 50 0.91 5.01 -4.51
N GLU A 51 -0.09 4.19 -4.25
CA GLU A 51 -0.84 4.25 -3.00
C GLU A 51 0.02 3.84 -1.80
N ILE A 52 0.89 2.85 -1.98
CA ILE A 52 1.85 2.45 -0.94
C ILE A 52 2.77 3.62 -0.59
N LEU A 53 3.32 4.29 -1.59
CA LEU A 53 4.19 5.46 -1.38
C LEU A 53 3.45 6.60 -0.69
N ASN A 54 2.21 6.88 -1.09
CA ASN A 54 1.39 7.90 -0.45
C ASN A 54 1.09 7.55 1.01
N THR A 55 0.84 6.29 1.29
CA THR A 55 0.56 5.81 2.65
C THR A 55 1.80 5.93 3.53
N LEU A 56 2.98 5.56 3.00
CA LEU A 56 4.24 5.72 3.71
C LEU A 56 4.55 7.19 4.00
N ASP A 57 4.26 8.08 3.05
CA ASP A 57 4.44 9.51 3.24
C ASP A 57 3.55 10.04 4.38
N LYS A 58 2.31 9.61 4.43
CA LYS A 58 1.40 9.98 5.51
C LYS A 58 1.88 9.46 6.87
N ILE A 59 2.40 8.25 6.91
CA ILE A 59 2.98 7.68 8.12
C ILE A 59 4.15 8.54 8.60
N ASN A 60 5.04 8.92 7.69
CA ASN A 60 6.17 9.79 8.01
C ASN A 60 5.71 11.17 8.51
N GLN A 61 4.66 11.73 7.94
CA GLN A 61 4.11 13.01 8.39
C GLN A 61 3.61 12.95 9.83
N VAL A 62 3.00 11.84 10.23
CA VAL A 62 2.55 11.66 11.62
C VAL A 62 3.74 11.59 12.56
N TRP A 63 4.79 10.86 12.20
CA TRP A 63 6.00 10.73 13.02
C TRP A 63 6.79 12.03 13.13
N ASP A 64 6.76 12.86 12.10
CA ASP A 64 7.54 14.12 12.06
C ASP A 64 6.88 15.28 12.82
N LYS A 65 5.72 15.10 13.37
CA LYS A 65 5.05 16.16 14.16
C LYS A 65 5.63 16.36 15.55
#